data_91ceba714aec1282c6186509de5788cf
#
_entry.id   91ceba714aec1282c6186509de5788cf
#
_cell.length_a   1.000
_cell.length_b   1.000
_cell.length_c   1.000
_cell.angle_alpha   90.00
_cell.angle_beta   90.00
_cell.angle_gamma   90.00
#
_symmetry.space_group_name_H-M   'P 1'
#
loop_
_entity.id
_entity.type
_entity.pdbx_description
1 polymer ?
#
loop_
_entity_poly.entity_id
_entity_poly.type
_entity_poly.pdbx_seq_one_letter_code
_entity_poly.pdbx_strand_id
1 'polypeptide(L)'
;MEILNENYNEWRIYYLEKEFLSLGKKLTDESEIDVVEVYKESQRNYVAKIKFNNKYYVLKSPRNEYRIPQRRFATLFKEGEALTTLKNITELRNRGLVELVAPLLVVVRRTKGMIKESYIVFEFVEGEDGRNHILEMIQAGEKMHSLGTYHGDFNPSNFIWTKNGMKIIDTQGKKAWTPLKQRYDLITLDYDNIDDFDRYAKHKKDFWFHLALLLKKYKRNSIIEKIKKWKKKKRDQGWRI
;
A
#
# COMPACT_ATOMS: atom_id res chain seq x y z
N MET A 1 -5.38 -16.72 9.37
CA MET A 1 -4.13 -17.22 8.75
C MET A 1 -2.96 -16.75 9.60
N GLU A 2 -1.98 -17.64 9.82
CA GLU A 2 -0.75 -17.37 10.58
C GLU A 2 0.38 -17.06 9.60
N ILE A 3 1.28 -16.16 9.98
CA ILE A 3 2.44 -15.81 9.16
C ILE A 3 3.60 -16.72 9.58
N LEU A 4 4.02 -17.58 8.67
CA LEU A 4 5.20 -18.43 8.79
C LEU A 4 6.44 -17.67 8.33
N ASN A 5 7.64 -18.12 8.75
CA ASN A 5 8.87 -17.52 8.25
C ASN A 5 10.03 -18.53 8.20
N GLU A 6 10.96 -18.29 7.27
CA GLU A 6 12.18 -19.08 7.06
C GLU A 6 13.36 -18.16 6.72
N ASN A 7 14.53 -18.49 7.23
CA ASN A 7 15.78 -17.84 6.80
C ASN A 7 16.34 -18.59 5.58
N TYR A 8 16.66 -17.86 4.54
CA TYR A 8 17.23 -18.41 3.32
C TYR A 8 18.35 -17.49 2.81
N ASN A 9 19.60 -17.93 2.83
CA ASN A 9 20.79 -17.13 2.59
C ASN A 9 20.79 -15.85 3.47
N GLU A 10 21.00 -14.67 2.87
CA GLU A 10 20.94 -13.36 3.55
C GLU A 10 19.52 -12.82 3.74
N TRP A 11 18.49 -13.57 3.33
CA TRP A 11 17.11 -13.15 3.33
C TRP A 11 16.29 -13.83 4.42
N ARG A 12 15.25 -13.13 4.85
CA ARG A 12 14.18 -13.70 5.64
C ARG A 12 12.91 -13.65 4.83
N ILE A 13 12.29 -14.82 4.65
CA ILE A 13 11.08 -15.03 3.88
C ILE A 13 9.93 -15.18 4.87
N TYR A 14 8.86 -14.37 4.72
CA TYR A 14 7.62 -14.47 5.47
C TYR A 14 6.51 -14.84 4.50
N TYR A 15 5.68 -15.83 4.81
CA TYR A 15 4.66 -16.34 3.90
C TYR A 15 3.44 -16.83 4.67
N LEU A 16 2.28 -16.85 3.99
CA LEU A 16 1.02 -17.33 4.57
C LEU A 16 0.78 -18.82 4.32
N GLU A 17 1.25 -19.34 3.18
CA GLU A 17 1.10 -20.73 2.77
C GLU A 17 2.42 -21.27 2.25
N LYS A 18 2.71 -22.55 2.53
CA LYS A 18 3.99 -23.20 2.18
C LYS A 18 4.29 -23.16 0.68
N GLU A 19 3.26 -23.12 -0.17
CA GLU A 19 3.45 -23.06 -1.62
C GLU A 19 4.18 -21.77 -2.07
N PHE A 20 4.05 -20.65 -1.30
CA PHE A 20 4.72 -19.39 -1.61
C PHE A 20 6.19 -19.35 -1.18
N LEU A 21 6.66 -20.30 -0.38
CA LEU A 21 8.07 -20.35 0.01
C LEU A 21 8.98 -20.53 -1.21
N SER A 22 8.59 -21.34 -2.18
CA SER A 22 9.36 -21.55 -3.42
C SER A 22 9.46 -20.27 -4.26
N LEU A 23 8.38 -19.48 -4.35
CA LEU A 23 8.42 -18.15 -4.97
C LEU A 23 9.34 -17.20 -4.20
N GLY A 24 9.28 -17.24 -2.86
CA GLY A 24 10.17 -16.45 -2.00
C GLY A 24 11.64 -16.76 -2.25
N LYS A 25 12.02 -18.04 -2.31
CA LYS A 25 13.40 -18.47 -2.63
C LYS A 25 13.82 -17.99 -4.04
N LYS A 26 12.95 -18.13 -5.03
CA LYS A 26 13.21 -17.66 -6.39
C LYS A 26 13.44 -16.14 -6.46
N LEU A 27 12.68 -15.35 -5.69
CA LEU A 27 12.87 -13.90 -5.59
C LEU A 27 14.21 -13.50 -4.95
N THR A 28 14.79 -14.38 -4.11
CA THR A 28 16.01 -14.09 -3.38
C THR A 28 17.28 -14.57 -4.08
N ASP A 29 17.17 -15.54 -4.98
CA ASP A 29 18.31 -16.15 -5.69
C ASP A 29 18.74 -15.36 -6.93
N GLU A 30 18.17 -14.15 -7.17
CA GLU A 30 18.39 -13.36 -8.38
C GLU A 30 18.09 -14.17 -9.68
N SER A 31 17.44 -15.33 -9.53
CA SER A 31 16.97 -16.09 -10.66
C SER A 31 15.87 -15.31 -11.39
N GLU A 32 15.82 -15.42 -12.71
CA GLU A 32 14.84 -14.70 -13.52
C GLU A 32 13.42 -14.98 -13.04
N ILE A 33 12.82 -13.96 -12.46
CA ILE A 33 11.39 -13.90 -12.23
C ILE A 33 10.75 -13.52 -13.55
N ASP A 34 9.77 -14.28 -14.00
CA ASP A 34 9.00 -13.98 -15.20
C ASP A 34 8.18 -12.69 -14.98
N VAL A 35 8.77 -11.55 -15.33
CA VAL A 35 8.14 -10.23 -15.27
C VAL A 35 7.33 -10.03 -16.54
N VAL A 36 6.01 -10.07 -16.40
CA VAL A 36 5.07 -9.94 -17.52
C VAL A 36 4.87 -8.48 -17.91
N GLU A 37 4.78 -7.60 -16.92
CA GLU A 37 4.51 -6.17 -17.11
C GLU A 37 5.03 -5.35 -15.94
N VAL A 38 5.65 -4.20 -16.22
CA VAL A 38 6.08 -3.26 -15.19
C VAL A 38 5.09 -2.09 -15.12
N TYR A 39 4.30 -2.04 -14.05
CA TYR A 39 3.32 -0.97 -13.83
C TYR A 39 3.97 0.33 -13.35
N LYS A 40 5.04 0.21 -12.54
CA LYS A 40 5.73 1.36 -11.98
C LYS A 40 7.18 1.05 -11.70
N GLU A 41 8.05 1.87 -12.25
CA GLU A 41 9.46 1.87 -11.89
C GLU A 41 9.92 3.29 -11.56
N SER A 42 10.38 3.47 -10.34
CA SER A 42 10.88 4.75 -9.86
C SER A 42 11.93 4.55 -8.77
N GLN A 43 12.61 5.62 -8.39
CA GLN A 43 13.50 5.58 -7.22
C GLN A 43 12.78 5.24 -5.91
N ARG A 44 11.46 5.42 -5.85
CA ARG A 44 10.67 5.23 -4.63
C ARG A 44 10.01 3.86 -4.54
N ASN A 45 9.47 3.39 -5.64
CA ASN A 45 8.68 2.16 -5.69
C ASN A 45 8.96 1.43 -6.99
N TYR A 46 8.89 0.10 -6.90
CA TYR A 46 8.80 -0.80 -8.05
C TYR A 46 7.52 -1.63 -7.90
N VAL A 47 6.74 -1.73 -8.96
CA VAL A 47 5.52 -2.55 -9.01
C VAL A 47 5.46 -3.23 -10.36
N ALA A 48 5.32 -4.55 -10.37
CA ALA A 48 5.26 -5.34 -11.59
C ALA A 48 4.26 -6.50 -11.46
N LYS A 49 3.68 -6.89 -12.58
CA LYS A 49 2.98 -8.16 -12.75
C LYS A 49 4.02 -9.23 -13.03
N ILE A 50 3.99 -10.29 -12.24
CA ILE A 50 4.88 -11.45 -12.39
C ILE A 50 4.06 -12.71 -12.63
N LYS A 51 4.68 -13.71 -13.26
CA LYS A 51 4.09 -15.03 -13.47
C LYS A 51 4.89 -16.08 -12.69
N PHE A 52 4.19 -16.94 -11.96
CA PHE A 52 4.77 -18.06 -11.25
C PHE A 52 3.77 -19.22 -11.22
N ASN A 53 4.21 -20.44 -11.56
CA ASN A 53 3.36 -21.65 -11.62
C ASN A 53 2.05 -21.41 -12.40
N ASN A 54 2.14 -20.76 -13.57
CA ASN A 54 1.01 -20.40 -14.44
C ASN A 54 -0.05 -19.47 -13.82
N LYS A 55 0.24 -18.86 -12.68
CA LYS A 55 -0.60 -17.83 -12.04
C LYS A 55 0.09 -16.48 -12.09
N TYR A 56 -0.71 -15.41 -12.05
CA TYR A 56 -0.21 -14.04 -12.01
C TYR A 56 -0.24 -13.49 -10.57
N TYR A 57 0.74 -12.65 -10.26
CA TYR A 57 0.89 -11.98 -8.97
C TYR A 57 1.36 -10.55 -9.18
N VAL A 58 1.21 -9.71 -8.14
CA VAL A 58 1.77 -8.35 -8.13
C VAL A 58 2.95 -8.31 -7.16
N LEU A 59 4.13 -8.04 -7.70
CA LEU A 59 5.36 -7.81 -6.96
C LEU A 59 5.51 -6.31 -6.68
N LYS A 60 5.72 -5.92 -5.42
CA LYS A 60 5.96 -4.53 -5.03
C LYS A 60 7.21 -4.42 -4.17
N SER A 61 8.05 -3.43 -4.44
CA SER A 61 9.19 -3.07 -3.60
C SER A 61 9.10 -1.61 -3.15
N PRO A 62 9.00 -1.33 -1.83
CA PRO A 62 8.98 0.02 -1.28
C PRO A 62 10.39 0.60 -1.21
N ARG A 63 11.00 0.88 -2.37
CA ARG A 63 12.41 1.32 -2.52
C ARG A 63 12.75 2.57 -1.71
N ASN A 64 11.77 3.44 -1.45
CA ASN A 64 12.00 4.65 -0.68
C ASN A 64 12.38 4.38 0.79
N GLU A 65 12.04 3.20 1.33
CA GLU A 65 12.34 2.83 2.70
C GLU A 65 13.83 2.60 2.91
N TYR A 66 14.49 1.98 1.94
CA TYR A 66 15.91 1.62 2.06
C TYR A 66 16.85 2.46 1.19
N ARG A 67 16.32 3.23 0.22
CA ARG A 67 17.12 4.16 -0.60
C ARG A 67 17.30 5.54 0.04
N ILE A 68 16.36 5.96 0.92
CA ILE A 68 16.47 7.25 1.63
C ILE A 68 17.19 7.01 2.96
N PRO A 69 18.38 7.63 3.20
CA PRO A 69 19.22 7.33 4.36
C PRO A 69 18.49 7.42 5.70
N GLN A 70 17.72 8.49 5.95
CA GLN A 70 16.99 8.69 7.21
C GLN A 70 15.91 7.60 7.42
N ARG A 71 15.23 7.17 6.34
CA ARG A 71 14.23 6.09 6.40
C ARG A 71 14.90 4.75 6.62
N ARG A 72 16.02 4.49 5.93
CA ARG A 72 16.81 3.28 6.11
C ARG A 72 17.30 3.15 7.54
N PHE A 73 17.82 4.22 8.15
CA PHE A 73 18.22 4.22 9.54
C PHE A 73 17.06 3.89 10.48
N ALA A 74 15.86 4.45 10.23
CA ALA A 74 14.66 4.15 11.01
C ALA A 74 14.27 2.66 10.97
N THR A 75 14.72 1.88 9.96
CA THR A 75 14.44 0.43 9.88
C THR A 75 15.21 -0.40 10.89
N LEU A 76 16.21 0.17 11.61
CA LEU A 76 16.81 -0.48 12.78
C LEU A 76 15.77 -0.77 13.87
N PHE A 77 14.77 0.09 14.00
CA PHE A 77 13.74 0.05 15.05
C PHE A 77 12.37 -0.36 14.52
N LYS A 78 12.26 -0.71 13.22
CA LYS A 78 10.99 -1.07 12.55
C LYS A 78 11.17 -2.32 11.72
N GLU A 79 10.08 -3.07 11.61
CA GLU A 79 10.05 -4.29 10.79
C GLU A 79 10.13 -3.99 9.28
N GLY A 80 9.77 -2.78 8.87
CA GLY A 80 9.72 -2.33 7.49
C GLY A 80 8.32 -2.32 6.91
N GLU A 81 8.16 -1.55 5.82
CA GLU A 81 6.86 -1.31 5.18
C GLU A 81 6.24 -2.61 4.65
N ALA A 82 7.04 -3.44 3.97
CA ALA A 82 6.54 -4.68 3.38
C ALA A 82 6.00 -5.65 4.45
N LEU A 83 6.77 -5.92 5.51
CA LEU A 83 6.35 -6.83 6.57
C LEU A 83 5.19 -6.28 7.40
N THR A 84 5.21 -4.97 7.69
CA THR A 84 4.09 -4.30 8.37
C THR A 84 2.80 -4.42 7.54
N THR A 85 2.88 -4.25 6.23
CA THR A 85 1.74 -4.40 5.32
C THR A 85 1.21 -5.83 5.32
N LEU A 86 2.09 -6.84 5.23
CA LEU A 86 1.70 -8.26 5.32
C LEU A 86 0.92 -8.52 6.63
N LYS A 87 1.46 -8.11 7.77
CA LYS A 87 0.83 -8.32 9.09
C LYS A 87 -0.53 -7.63 9.19
N ASN A 88 -0.57 -6.34 8.90
CA ASN A 88 -1.80 -5.55 9.04
C ASN A 88 -2.92 -6.06 8.13
N ILE A 89 -2.63 -6.32 6.85
CA ILE A 89 -3.65 -6.77 5.90
C ILE A 89 -4.11 -8.19 6.27
N THR A 90 -3.21 -9.09 6.67
CA THR A 90 -3.59 -10.43 7.13
C THR A 90 -4.49 -10.36 8.36
N GLU A 91 -4.16 -9.51 9.36
CA GLU A 91 -5.01 -9.28 10.53
C GLU A 91 -6.41 -8.78 10.13
N LEU A 92 -6.48 -7.78 9.25
CA LEU A 92 -7.76 -7.22 8.80
C LEU A 92 -8.60 -8.23 8.01
N ARG A 93 -7.97 -9.03 7.16
CA ARG A 93 -8.65 -10.10 6.43
C ARG A 93 -9.18 -11.19 7.39
N ASN A 94 -8.42 -11.54 8.43
CA ASN A 94 -8.89 -12.44 9.49
C ASN A 94 -10.06 -11.86 10.29
N ARG A 95 -10.18 -10.54 10.36
CA ARG A 95 -11.33 -9.82 10.96
C ARG A 95 -12.50 -9.61 9.98
N GLY A 96 -12.44 -10.23 8.79
CA GLY A 96 -13.53 -10.24 7.82
C GLY A 96 -13.44 -9.17 6.71
N LEU A 97 -12.38 -8.37 6.62
CA LEU A 97 -12.18 -7.41 5.52
C LEU A 97 -11.57 -8.11 4.29
N VAL A 98 -12.35 -8.98 3.66
CA VAL A 98 -11.92 -9.80 2.50
C VAL A 98 -11.79 -9.00 1.21
N GLU A 99 -12.26 -7.77 1.21
CA GLU A 99 -12.10 -6.81 0.13
C GLU A 99 -10.63 -6.39 -0.06
N LEU A 100 -9.80 -6.40 0.98
CA LEU A 100 -8.36 -6.17 0.83
C LEU A 100 -7.73 -7.27 -0.03
N VAL A 101 -6.98 -6.88 -1.05
CA VAL A 101 -6.17 -7.81 -1.85
C VAL A 101 -5.16 -8.51 -0.94
N ALA A 102 -5.09 -9.85 -1.04
CA ALA A 102 -4.28 -10.65 -0.14
C ALA A 102 -2.78 -10.47 -0.39
N PRO A 103 -1.97 -10.07 0.60
CA PRO A 103 -0.53 -10.26 0.55
C PRO A 103 -0.23 -11.75 0.80
N LEU A 104 0.71 -12.31 0.07
CA LEU A 104 1.00 -13.75 0.08
C LEU A 104 2.34 -14.05 0.72
N LEU A 105 3.35 -13.24 0.40
CA LEU A 105 4.68 -13.37 0.97
C LEU A 105 5.41 -12.02 1.01
N VAL A 106 6.43 -11.96 1.87
CA VAL A 106 7.40 -10.87 1.95
C VAL A 106 8.79 -11.46 2.05
N VAL A 107 9.75 -10.91 1.32
CA VAL A 107 11.18 -11.19 1.50
C VAL A 107 11.89 -9.92 1.94
N VAL A 108 12.76 -10.04 2.92
CA VAL A 108 13.52 -8.91 3.48
C VAL A 108 14.98 -9.30 3.65
N ARG A 109 15.87 -8.48 3.11
CA ARG A 109 17.33 -8.57 3.36
C ARG A 109 17.74 -7.40 4.23
N ARG A 110 18.52 -7.71 5.31
CA ARG A 110 19.05 -6.70 6.21
C ARG A 110 20.57 -6.73 6.21
N THR A 111 21.17 -5.56 6.35
CA THR A 111 22.62 -5.42 6.55
C THR A 111 22.86 -4.50 7.73
N LYS A 112 23.62 -4.96 8.73
CA LYS A 112 23.84 -4.22 9.99
C LYS A 112 22.52 -3.80 10.65
N GLY A 113 21.51 -4.70 10.66
CA GLY A 113 20.18 -4.46 11.22
C GLY A 113 19.24 -3.61 10.36
N MET A 114 19.74 -2.85 9.40
CA MET A 114 18.92 -2.00 8.50
C MET A 114 18.43 -2.78 7.29
N ILE A 115 17.23 -2.46 6.80
CA ILE A 115 16.73 -3.02 5.54
C ILE A 115 17.61 -2.53 4.39
N LYS A 116 18.14 -3.49 3.63
CA LYS A 116 18.88 -3.26 2.39
C LYS A 116 17.94 -3.38 1.19
N GLU A 117 16.98 -4.31 1.29
CA GLU A 117 16.05 -4.61 0.23
C GLU A 117 14.82 -5.34 0.78
N SER A 118 13.66 -5.11 0.18
CA SER A 118 12.43 -5.83 0.53
C SER A 118 11.46 -5.89 -0.65
N TYR A 119 10.74 -7.01 -0.72
CA TYR A 119 9.66 -7.23 -1.68
C TYR A 119 8.44 -7.78 -0.96
N ILE A 120 7.26 -7.42 -1.44
CA ILE A 120 5.98 -8.01 -1.05
C ILE A 120 5.25 -8.47 -2.30
N VAL A 121 4.66 -9.65 -2.24
CA VAL A 121 3.86 -10.23 -3.32
C VAL A 121 2.41 -10.28 -2.88
N PHE A 122 1.53 -9.83 -3.76
CA PHE A 122 0.08 -9.87 -3.61
C PHE A 122 -0.55 -10.80 -4.64
N GLU A 123 -1.74 -11.30 -4.34
CA GLU A 123 -2.59 -11.89 -5.37
C GLU A 123 -2.83 -10.88 -6.50
N PHE A 124 -2.88 -11.37 -7.74
CA PHE A 124 -3.30 -10.54 -8.87
C PHE A 124 -4.83 -10.57 -8.97
N VAL A 125 -5.42 -9.40 -9.08
CA VAL A 125 -6.86 -9.25 -9.29
C VAL A 125 -7.12 -8.55 -10.61
N GLU A 126 -8.09 -9.03 -11.36
CA GLU A 126 -8.52 -8.49 -12.63
C GLU A 126 -9.94 -7.93 -12.49
N GLY A 127 -10.17 -6.75 -13.05
CA GLY A 127 -11.46 -6.09 -12.94
C GLY A 127 -11.43 -4.68 -13.52
N GLU A 128 -12.49 -3.95 -13.26
CA GLU A 128 -12.68 -2.57 -13.71
C GLU A 128 -12.24 -1.56 -12.64
N ASP A 129 -11.93 -0.34 -13.10
CA ASP A 129 -11.63 0.79 -12.19
C ASP A 129 -12.83 1.09 -11.30
N GLY A 130 -12.60 1.34 -10.03
CA GLY A 130 -13.63 1.64 -9.04
C GLY A 130 -14.46 2.90 -9.33
N ARG A 131 -14.06 3.75 -10.28
CA ARG A 131 -14.80 4.94 -10.70
C ARG A 131 -16.21 4.64 -11.20
N ASN A 132 -16.41 3.49 -11.80
CA ASN A 132 -17.70 3.06 -12.30
C ASN A 132 -18.58 2.42 -11.21
N HIS A 133 -18.04 2.22 -10.00
CA HIS A 133 -18.64 1.48 -8.89
C HIS A 133 -18.45 2.23 -7.55
N ILE A 134 -18.81 3.52 -7.55
CA ILE A 134 -18.54 4.43 -6.40
C ILE A 134 -19.25 3.98 -5.12
N LEU A 135 -20.49 3.49 -5.23
CA LEU A 135 -21.23 3.07 -4.04
C LEU A 135 -20.59 1.86 -3.36
N GLU A 136 -20.17 0.87 -4.16
CA GLU A 136 -19.49 -0.34 -3.66
C GLU A 136 -18.10 -0.01 -3.11
N MET A 137 -17.39 0.92 -3.75
CA MET A 137 -16.12 1.45 -3.26
C MET A 137 -16.30 2.13 -1.90
N ILE A 138 -17.32 2.96 -1.75
CA ILE A 138 -17.67 3.63 -0.49
C ILE A 138 -17.98 2.59 0.59
N GLN A 139 -18.81 1.59 0.29
CA GLN A 139 -19.16 0.51 1.24
C GLN A 139 -17.93 -0.27 1.69
N ALA A 140 -17.02 -0.61 0.78
CA ALA A 140 -15.75 -1.27 1.11
C ALA A 140 -14.88 -0.39 2.02
N GLY A 141 -14.82 0.92 1.75
CA GLY A 141 -14.13 1.90 2.58
C GLY A 141 -14.76 2.05 3.97
N GLU A 142 -16.10 2.07 4.06
CA GLU A 142 -16.80 2.11 5.36
C GLU A 142 -16.50 0.88 6.21
N LYS A 143 -16.52 -0.28 5.61
CA LYS A 143 -16.14 -1.52 6.27
C LYS A 143 -14.70 -1.46 6.79
N MET A 144 -13.77 -0.91 6.01
CA MET A 144 -12.39 -0.67 6.44
C MET A 144 -12.33 0.31 7.62
N HIS A 145 -13.06 1.43 7.53
CA HIS A 145 -13.10 2.43 8.60
C HIS A 145 -13.76 1.90 9.89
N SER A 146 -14.80 1.06 9.79
CA SER A 146 -15.46 0.46 10.97
C SER A 146 -14.53 -0.46 11.77
N LEU A 147 -13.52 -1.04 11.12
CA LEU A 147 -12.46 -1.81 11.76
C LEU A 147 -11.35 -0.95 12.39
N GLY A 148 -11.54 0.39 12.42
CA GLY A 148 -10.58 1.31 13.02
C GLY A 148 -9.32 1.54 12.19
N THR A 149 -9.40 1.34 10.87
CA THR A 149 -8.27 1.51 9.95
C THR A 149 -8.55 2.60 8.91
N TYR A 150 -7.57 2.95 8.09
CA TYR A 150 -7.70 3.92 7.01
C TYR A 150 -6.86 3.50 5.81
N HIS A 151 -7.24 3.98 4.62
CA HIS A 151 -6.57 3.68 3.37
C HIS A 151 -5.26 4.47 3.22
N GLY A 152 -5.33 5.77 3.40
CA GLY A 152 -4.20 6.71 3.26
C GLY A 152 -4.06 7.35 1.87
N ASP A 153 -4.67 6.75 0.85
CA ASP A 153 -4.78 7.28 -0.52
C ASP A 153 -6.10 6.79 -1.14
N PHE A 154 -7.22 7.26 -0.57
CA PHE A 154 -8.58 6.81 -0.87
C PHE A 154 -9.07 7.45 -2.16
N ASN A 155 -8.54 6.99 -3.29
CA ASN A 155 -8.98 7.41 -4.61
C ASN A 155 -9.51 6.20 -5.41
N PRO A 156 -10.42 6.42 -6.39
CA PRO A 156 -11.06 5.33 -7.10
C PRO A 156 -10.11 4.36 -7.81
N SER A 157 -8.95 4.82 -8.28
CA SER A 157 -7.96 3.97 -8.95
C SER A 157 -7.31 2.92 -8.01
N ASN A 158 -7.50 3.05 -6.69
CA ASN A 158 -7.06 2.08 -5.70
C ASN A 158 -8.16 1.07 -5.33
N PHE A 159 -9.23 1.03 -6.13
CA PHE A 159 -10.33 0.10 -6.00
C PHE A 159 -10.59 -0.58 -7.32
N ILE A 160 -10.74 -1.91 -7.30
CA ILE A 160 -10.97 -2.73 -8.49
C ILE A 160 -12.28 -3.47 -8.30
N TRP A 161 -13.23 -3.24 -9.22
CA TRP A 161 -14.46 -4.01 -9.26
C TRP A 161 -14.22 -5.31 -10.00
N THR A 162 -14.41 -6.43 -9.30
CA THR A 162 -14.23 -7.78 -9.84
C THR A 162 -15.56 -8.53 -9.87
N LYS A 163 -15.61 -9.67 -10.56
CA LYS A 163 -16.76 -10.57 -10.51
C LYS A 163 -17.15 -11.04 -9.10
N ASN A 164 -16.24 -10.94 -8.13
CA ASN A 164 -16.44 -11.32 -6.74
C ASN A 164 -16.63 -10.10 -5.82
N GLY A 165 -16.92 -8.93 -6.37
CA GLY A 165 -17.10 -7.67 -5.65
C GLY A 165 -15.88 -6.76 -5.62
N MET A 166 -15.97 -5.69 -4.84
CA MET A 166 -14.92 -4.67 -4.73
C MET A 166 -13.66 -5.22 -4.07
N LYS A 167 -12.51 -4.88 -4.64
CA LYS A 167 -11.18 -5.13 -4.08
C LYS A 167 -10.45 -3.82 -3.82
N ILE A 168 -9.75 -3.76 -2.67
CA ILE A 168 -8.97 -2.61 -2.21
C ILE A 168 -7.48 -2.92 -2.39
N ILE A 169 -6.78 -2.05 -3.10
CA ILE A 169 -5.34 -2.14 -3.37
C ILE A 169 -4.58 -0.94 -2.80
N ASP A 170 -3.26 -1.01 -2.78
CA ASP A 170 -2.30 0.06 -2.43
C ASP A 170 -2.52 0.70 -1.05
N THR A 171 -2.98 -0.07 -0.08
CA THR A 171 -3.04 0.33 1.33
C THR A 171 -2.09 -0.49 2.19
N GLN A 172 -1.68 0.05 3.34
CA GLN A 172 -0.90 -0.65 4.36
C GLN A 172 -1.77 -1.15 5.53
N GLY A 173 -3.09 -0.93 5.49
CA GLY A 173 -4.01 -1.36 6.55
C GLY A 173 -3.68 -0.76 7.93
N LYS A 174 -3.20 0.47 7.99
CA LYS A 174 -2.79 1.11 9.24
C LYS A 174 -3.96 1.43 10.15
N LYS A 175 -3.76 1.26 11.47
CA LYS A 175 -4.73 1.67 12.50
C LYS A 175 -4.90 3.19 12.51
N ALA A 176 -6.14 3.64 12.60
CA ALA A 176 -6.51 5.03 12.82
C ALA A 176 -6.67 5.28 14.32
N TRP A 177 -5.67 5.88 14.96
CA TRP A 177 -5.73 6.23 16.40
C TRP A 177 -6.77 7.30 16.71
N THR A 178 -7.15 8.10 15.71
CA THR A 178 -8.21 9.12 15.78
C THR A 178 -8.99 9.10 14.47
N PRO A 179 -10.23 9.60 14.44
CA PRO A 179 -11.02 9.70 13.21
C PRO A 179 -10.38 10.55 12.10
N LEU A 180 -9.40 11.39 12.44
CA LEU A 180 -8.74 12.31 11.50
C LEU A 180 -8.26 11.64 10.20
N LYS A 181 -7.66 10.44 10.30
CA LYS A 181 -7.13 9.73 9.13
C LYS A 181 -8.25 9.19 8.22
N GLN A 182 -9.31 8.68 8.82
CA GLN A 182 -10.51 8.23 8.11
C GLN A 182 -11.24 9.41 7.45
N ARG A 183 -11.33 10.56 8.13
CA ARG A 183 -11.87 11.79 7.52
C ARG A 183 -11.00 12.32 6.38
N TYR A 184 -9.68 12.13 6.50
CA TYR A 184 -8.76 12.49 5.42
C TYR A 184 -8.94 11.63 4.17
N ASP A 185 -9.27 10.34 4.32
CA ASP A 185 -9.65 9.47 3.21
C ASP A 185 -10.88 10.02 2.49
N LEU A 186 -11.94 10.39 3.24
CA LEU A 186 -13.16 10.97 2.67
C LEU A 186 -12.87 12.25 1.87
N ILE A 187 -12.04 13.15 2.44
CA ILE A 187 -11.67 14.38 1.74
C ILE A 187 -10.83 14.08 0.49
N THR A 188 -10.12 12.97 0.45
CA THR A 188 -9.39 12.57 -0.76
C THR A 188 -10.37 12.22 -1.87
N LEU A 189 -11.43 11.52 -1.55
CA LEU A 189 -12.53 11.20 -2.46
C LEU A 189 -13.26 12.46 -2.99
N ASP A 190 -13.57 13.41 -2.11
CA ASP A 190 -14.22 14.70 -2.45
C ASP A 190 -13.48 15.48 -3.55
N TYR A 191 -12.13 15.45 -3.50
CA TYR A 191 -11.32 16.16 -4.49
C TYR A 191 -11.29 15.49 -5.89
N ASP A 192 -11.80 14.28 -6.00
CA ASP A 192 -11.93 13.58 -7.29
C ASP A 192 -13.28 13.85 -7.96
N ASN A 193 -14.05 14.88 -7.47
CA ASN A 193 -15.35 15.34 -7.98
C ASN A 193 -16.37 14.20 -8.13
N ILE A 194 -16.58 13.45 -7.07
CA ILE A 194 -17.52 12.34 -7.04
C ILE A 194 -18.90 12.87 -6.63
N ASP A 195 -19.88 12.78 -7.51
CA ASP A 195 -21.22 13.34 -7.34
C ASP A 195 -21.94 12.85 -6.07
N ASP A 196 -21.68 11.62 -5.63
CA ASP A 196 -22.29 11.04 -4.43
C ASP A 196 -21.55 11.35 -3.11
N PHE A 197 -20.46 12.13 -3.16
CA PHE A 197 -19.66 12.42 -1.98
C PHE A 197 -20.47 13.04 -0.84
N ASP A 198 -21.31 14.04 -1.15
CA ASP A 198 -22.11 14.74 -0.14
C ASP A 198 -23.13 13.82 0.53
N ARG A 199 -23.70 12.88 -0.22
CA ARG A 199 -24.60 11.85 0.31
C ARG A 199 -23.89 10.95 1.33
N TYR A 200 -22.67 10.53 1.02
CA TYR A 200 -21.88 9.69 1.88
C TYR A 200 -21.25 10.44 3.07
N ALA A 201 -20.68 11.62 2.83
CA ALA A 201 -20.00 12.41 3.85
C ALA A 201 -20.94 13.20 4.77
N LYS A 202 -22.23 13.35 4.41
CA LYS A 202 -23.20 14.18 5.14
C LYS A 202 -23.22 13.92 6.65
N HIS A 203 -23.13 12.68 7.06
CA HIS A 203 -23.15 12.27 8.47
C HIS A 203 -21.77 12.28 9.15
N LYS A 204 -20.73 12.63 8.41
CA LYS A 204 -19.32 12.55 8.90
C LYS A 204 -18.60 13.90 8.87
N LYS A 205 -19.36 15.02 8.64
CA LYS A 205 -18.82 16.39 8.70
C LYS A 205 -18.68 16.87 10.16
N ASP A 206 -17.88 16.14 10.94
CA ASP A 206 -17.56 16.42 12.34
C ASP A 206 -16.30 17.32 12.48
N PHE A 207 -15.88 17.58 13.71
CA PHE A 207 -14.66 18.34 14.02
C PHE A 207 -13.44 17.76 13.27
N TRP A 208 -13.29 16.44 13.23
CA TRP A 208 -12.16 15.78 12.57
C TRP A 208 -12.18 15.96 11.05
N PHE A 209 -13.37 16.02 10.45
CA PHE A 209 -13.52 16.33 9.03
C PHE A 209 -13.02 17.73 8.72
N HIS A 210 -13.44 18.74 9.48
CA HIS A 210 -12.98 20.13 9.29
C HIS A 210 -11.48 20.26 9.52
N LEU A 211 -10.92 19.59 10.53
CA LEU A 211 -9.48 19.55 10.77
C LEU A 211 -8.73 18.90 9.61
N ALA A 212 -9.22 17.78 9.09
CA ALA A 212 -8.64 17.11 7.93
C ALA A 212 -8.68 18.00 6.68
N LEU A 213 -9.76 18.75 6.46
CA LEU A 213 -9.91 19.72 5.37
C LEU A 213 -8.87 20.85 5.48
N LEU A 214 -8.69 21.41 6.67
CA LEU A 214 -7.66 22.44 6.93
C LEU A 214 -6.25 21.89 6.63
N LEU A 215 -5.94 20.68 7.09
CA LEU A 215 -4.64 20.05 6.84
C LEU A 215 -4.41 19.78 5.34
N LYS A 216 -5.46 19.43 4.60
CA LYS A 216 -5.34 19.20 3.15
C LYS A 216 -5.14 20.51 2.40
N LYS A 217 -5.88 21.58 2.75
CA LYS A 217 -5.66 22.94 2.22
C LYS A 217 -4.24 23.42 2.50
N TYR A 218 -3.75 23.25 3.74
CA TYR A 218 -2.39 23.62 4.11
C TYR A 218 -1.33 22.87 3.28
N LYS A 219 -1.49 21.55 3.09
CA LYS A 219 -0.57 20.75 2.27
C LYS A 219 -0.57 21.12 0.78
N ARG A 220 -1.65 21.72 0.29
CA ARG A 220 -1.79 22.24 -1.09
C ARG A 220 -1.40 23.72 -1.22
N ASN A 221 -0.98 24.38 -0.13
CA ASN A 221 -0.52 25.76 -0.18
C ASN A 221 0.66 25.89 -1.17
N SER A 222 0.65 26.97 -1.95
CA SER A 222 1.61 27.23 -3.03
C SER A 222 3.08 27.16 -2.57
N ILE A 223 3.37 27.54 -1.33
CA ILE A 223 4.71 27.45 -0.75
C ILE A 223 5.15 25.99 -0.61
N ILE A 224 4.28 25.13 -0.09
CA ILE A 224 4.57 23.69 0.08
C ILE A 224 4.71 23.01 -1.27
N GLU A 225 3.89 23.40 -2.26
CA GLU A 225 4.04 22.90 -3.63
C GLU A 225 5.35 23.34 -4.28
N LYS A 226 5.77 24.58 -4.08
CA LYS A 226 7.08 25.07 -4.54
C LYS A 226 8.22 24.26 -3.91
N ILE A 227 8.15 23.98 -2.60
CA ILE A 227 9.15 23.16 -1.91
C ILE A 227 9.13 21.71 -2.44
N LYS A 228 7.95 21.13 -2.69
CA LYS A 228 7.84 19.80 -3.29
C LYS A 228 8.42 19.74 -4.71
N LYS A 229 8.12 20.75 -5.55
CA LYS A 229 8.67 20.88 -6.92
C LYS A 229 10.19 21.04 -6.88
N TRP A 230 10.71 21.89 -5.98
CA TRP A 230 12.15 22.06 -5.80
C TRP A 230 12.82 20.76 -5.34
N LYS A 231 12.28 20.07 -4.34
CA LYS A 231 12.78 18.75 -3.90
C LYS A 231 12.71 17.71 -5.00
N LYS A 232 11.65 17.71 -5.83
CA LYS A 232 11.54 16.82 -6.98
C LYS A 232 12.66 17.11 -7.99
N LYS A 233 12.85 18.38 -8.37
CA LYS A 233 13.91 18.81 -9.29
C LYS A 233 15.30 18.41 -8.78
N LYS A 234 15.57 18.58 -7.48
CA LYS A 234 16.86 18.17 -6.89
C LYS A 234 17.06 16.66 -6.93
N ARG A 235 16.01 15.86 -6.68
CA ARG A 235 16.09 14.39 -6.80
C ARG A 235 16.31 13.92 -8.22
N ASP A 236 15.66 14.56 -9.19
CA ASP A 236 15.85 14.27 -10.63
C ASP A 236 17.28 14.60 -11.07
N GLN A 237 17.99 15.50 -10.35
CA GLN A 237 19.41 15.81 -10.49
C GLN A 237 20.34 14.87 -9.68
N GLY A 238 19.80 13.78 -9.09
CA GLY A 238 20.59 12.81 -8.33
C GLY A 238 20.83 13.15 -6.85
N TRP A 239 20.24 14.25 -6.33
CA TRP A 239 20.37 14.61 -4.91
C TRP A 239 19.51 13.70 -4.03
N ARG A 240 20.10 13.19 -2.95
CA ARG A 240 19.42 12.32 -1.95
C ARG A 240 18.77 13.15 -0.84
N ILE A 241 17.74 13.96 -1.17
CA ILE A 241 17.01 14.83 -0.23
C ILE A 241 15.53 14.42 -0.10
#